data_6a23d5f55698df3d2d0a56f90a3bdee8
#
_entry.id   6a23d5f55698df3d2d0a56f90a3bdee8
#
_cell.length_a   1.000
_cell.length_b   1.000
_cell.length_c   1.000
_cell.angle_alpha   90.00
_cell.angle_beta   90.00
_cell.angle_gamma   90.00
#
_symmetry.space_group_name_H-M   'P 1'
#
loop_
_entity.id
_entity.type
_entity.pdbx_description
1 polymer ?
#
loop_
_entity_poly.entity_id
_entity_poly.type
_entity_poly.pdbx_seq_one_letter_code
_entity_poly.pdbx_strand_id
1 'polypeptide(L)' 'MLRKALFNIIRQEQREVEGELEKEERSPTPDVRRLVALKQEATNLSRELEHFRDV' A
#
# COMPACT_ATOMS: atom_id res chain seq x y z
N MET A 1 2.76 -1.94 -22.48
CA MET A 1 1.69 -0.95 -22.27
C MET A 1 0.78 -1.32 -21.12
N LEU A 2 0.17 -2.49 -21.15
CA LEU A 2 -0.67 -2.96 -20.05
C LEU A 2 0.10 -3.03 -18.72
N ARG A 3 1.35 -3.43 -18.76
CA ARG A 3 2.19 -3.51 -17.58
C ARG A 3 2.38 -2.17 -16.90
N LYS A 4 2.62 -1.14 -17.71
CA LYS A 4 2.85 0.20 -17.17
C LYS A 4 1.59 0.73 -16.50
N ALA A 5 0.43 0.46 -17.08
CA ALA A 5 -0.84 0.87 -16.50
C ALA A 5 -1.09 0.16 -15.17
N LEU A 6 -0.85 -1.16 -15.13
CA LEU A 6 -1.00 -1.93 -13.90
C LEU A 6 -0.03 -1.47 -12.83
N PHE A 7 1.21 -1.21 -13.20
CA PHE A 7 2.21 -0.70 -12.27
C PHE A 7 1.76 0.63 -11.64
N ASN A 8 1.24 1.52 -12.46
CA ASN A 8 0.78 2.82 -11.97
C ASN A 8 -0.42 2.70 -11.05
N ILE A 9 -1.34 1.79 -11.36
CA ILE A 9 -2.52 1.53 -10.53
C ILE A 9 -2.09 1.01 -9.16
N ILE A 10 -1.20 0.02 -9.14
CA ILE A 10 -0.71 -0.57 -7.90
C ILE A 10 0.04 0.47 -7.06
N ARG A 11 0.86 1.28 -7.72
CA ARG A 11 1.61 2.33 -7.05
C ARG A 11 0.70 3.37 -6.43
N GLN A 12 -0.38 3.71 -7.11
CA GLN A 12 -1.36 4.64 -6.59
C GLN A 12 -2.07 4.07 -5.36
N GLU A 13 -2.43 2.79 -5.41
CA GLU A 13 -3.01 2.12 -4.26
C GLU A 13 -2.05 2.10 -3.08
N GLN A 14 -0.78 1.87 -3.34
CA GLN A 14 0.24 1.91 -2.30
C GLN A 14 0.27 3.27 -1.60
N ARG A 15 0.22 4.34 -2.37
CA ARG A 15 0.19 5.69 -1.80
C ARG A 15 -1.04 5.94 -0.95
N GLU A 16 -2.19 5.46 -1.40
CA GLU A 16 -3.43 5.60 -0.67
C GLU A 16 -3.38 4.83 0.65
N VAL A 17 -2.88 3.60 0.62
CA VAL A 17 -2.73 2.79 1.83
C VAL A 17 -1.76 3.44 2.80
N GLU A 18 -0.64 3.94 2.31
CA GLU A 18 0.34 4.63 3.15
C GLU A 18 -0.25 5.89 3.78
N GLY A 19 -1.06 6.64 3.03
CA GLY A 19 -1.73 7.81 3.54
C GLY A 19 -2.73 7.47 4.64
N GLU A 20 -3.49 6.40 4.46
CA GLU A 20 -4.42 5.95 5.48
C GLU A 20 -3.71 5.43 6.72
N LEU A 21 -2.61 4.71 6.52
CA LEU A 21 -1.79 4.22 7.60
C LEU A 21 -1.25 5.38 8.44
N GLU A 22 -0.74 6.40 7.78
CA GLU A 22 -0.24 7.58 8.45
C GLU A 22 -1.33 8.30 9.25
N LYS A 23 -2.52 8.43 8.67
CA LYS A 23 -3.66 9.01 9.37
C LYS A 23 -4.01 8.22 10.63
N GLU A 24 -4.03 6.90 10.52
CA GLU A 24 -4.38 6.05 11.65
C GLU A 24 -3.33 6.14 12.75
N GLU A 25 -2.06 6.21 12.37
CA GLU A 25 -0.98 6.36 13.33
C GLU A 25 -1.04 7.70 14.09
N ARG A 26 -1.56 8.74 13.47
CA ARG A 26 -1.72 10.05 14.08
C ARG A 26 -2.99 10.17 14.93
N SER A 27 -3.87 9.20 14.82
CA SER A 27 -5.12 9.24 15.57
C SER A 27 -4.86 9.16 17.07
N PRO A 28 -5.62 9.90 17.90
CA PRO A 28 -5.49 9.80 19.36
C PRO A 28 -5.82 8.41 19.88
N THR A 29 -6.67 7.67 19.16
CA THR A 29 -7.06 6.30 19.54
C THR A 29 -6.93 5.41 18.31
N PRO A 30 -5.70 5.03 17.94
CA PRO A 30 -5.50 4.21 16.76
C PRO A 30 -6.10 2.81 16.92
N ASP A 31 -6.73 2.35 15.85
CA ASP A 31 -7.26 0.98 15.81
C ASP A 31 -6.13 0.03 15.40
N VAL A 32 -5.71 -0.80 16.35
CA VAL A 32 -4.59 -1.73 16.13
C VAL A 32 -4.87 -2.71 14.99
N ARG A 33 -6.10 -3.19 14.90
CA ARG A 33 -6.48 -4.12 13.84
C ARG A 33 -6.35 -3.47 12.47
N ARG A 34 -6.80 -2.24 12.37
CA ARG A 34 -6.70 -1.49 11.12
C ARG A 34 -5.25 -1.21 10.75
N LEU A 35 -4.43 -0.87 11.75
CA LEU A 35 -3.00 -0.64 11.52
C LEU A 35 -2.32 -1.88 10.98
N VAL A 36 -2.59 -3.03 11.57
CA VAL A 36 -2.01 -4.29 11.12
C VAL A 36 -2.46 -4.60 9.69
N ALA A 37 -3.74 -4.43 9.40
CA ALA A 37 -4.28 -4.69 8.08
C ALA A 37 -3.65 -3.76 7.02
N LEU A 38 -3.54 -2.49 7.33
CA LEU A 38 -2.93 -1.52 6.41
C LEU A 38 -1.45 -1.80 6.17
N LYS A 39 -0.72 -2.15 7.21
CA LYS A 39 0.69 -2.51 7.07
C LYS A 39 0.88 -3.75 6.22
N GLN A 40 0.02 -4.73 6.39
CA GLN A 40 0.07 -5.95 5.60
C GLN A 40 -0.26 -5.68 4.14
N GLU A 41 -1.26 -4.85 3.91
CA GLU A 41 -1.63 -4.45 2.55
C GLU A 41 -0.49 -3.68 1.87
N ALA A 42 0.15 -2.78 2.59
CA ALA A 42 1.29 -2.04 2.06
C ALA A 42 2.44 -2.97 1.69
N THR A 43 2.71 -3.96 2.53
CA THR A 43 3.75 -4.96 2.24
C THR A 43 3.41 -5.77 1.00
N ASN A 44 2.15 -6.19 0.87
CA ASN A 44 1.72 -6.95 -0.29
C ASN A 44 1.84 -6.15 -1.58
N LEU A 45 1.45 -4.88 -1.54
CA LEU A 45 1.58 -3.99 -2.70
C LEU A 45 3.04 -3.77 -3.08
N SER A 46 3.91 -3.63 -2.10
CA SER A 46 5.35 -3.50 -2.35
C SER A 46 5.91 -4.72 -3.05
N ARG A 47 5.49 -5.91 -2.63
CA ARG A 47 5.91 -7.17 -3.27
C ARG A 47 5.42 -7.25 -4.70
N GLU A 48 4.20 -6.84 -4.95
CA GLU A 48 3.67 -6.83 -6.30
C GLU A 48 4.46 -5.89 -7.20
N LEU A 49 4.80 -4.71 -6.70
CA LEU A 49 5.61 -3.77 -7.46
C LEU A 49 6.98 -4.33 -7.78
N GLU A 50 7.62 -5.00 -6.83
CA GLU A 50 8.90 -5.65 -7.08
C GLU A 50 8.80 -6.73 -8.14
N HIS A 51 7.71 -7.47 -8.14
CA HIS A 51 7.48 -8.51 -9.13
C HIS A 51 7.44 -7.92 -10.54
N PHE A 52 6.82 -6.76 -10.69
CA PHE A 52 6.78 -6.07 -11.99
C PHE A 52 8.14 -5.55 -12.41
N ARG A 53 8.98 -5.19 -11.44
CA ARG A 53 10.33 -4.69 -11.75
C ARG A 53 11.24 -5.75 -12.38
N ASP A 54 11.06 -6.99 -11.96
CA ASP A 54 11.92 -8.09 -12.41
C ASP A 54 11.56 -8.60 -13.79
N VAL A 55 10.54 -8.07 -14.39
CA VAL A 55 10.08 -8.45 -15.71
C VAL A 55 10.30 -7.32 -16.69
#